data_a8224d7575bc445fdc740700f37c4704
#
_entry.id   a8224d7575bc445fdc740700f37c4704
#
_cell.length_a   1.000
_cell.length_b   1.000
_cell.length_c   1.000
_cell.angle_alpha   90.00
_cell.angle_beta   90.00
_cell.angle_gamma   90.00
#
_symmetry.space_group_name_H-M   'P 1'
#
loop_
_entity.id
_entity.type
_entity.pdbx_description
1 polymer ?
#
loop_
_entity_poly.entity_id
_entity_poly.type
_entity_poly.pdbx_seq_one_letter_code
_entity_poly.pdbx_strand_id
1 'polypeptide(L)'
;MINWALPASLVARAVRLATNEATALGLTGVAPFRDADVGPYIVDTWPEPVAVRLDSPENVAGPRAWTDGVPGAIRYHYTAEIENGAVFANGAVLAADGGHITGATHKTLDSQKRRRKLAAWGTAIAPYRPMPRIAHYDRPVLAMTASNQLLFFHWLIDCLPRLLRLKESLDPETLIYADRSRPFQREGLALAGIPADCIIDAARIPALTSRRLIVPCHQFTRGSLLPDWAVAALRGLVAPAREALPPAARGHGSRLYISRGDAAHRRVRNEDELFALLNSHGFTLLQLSHLSLAEQIVAFADADIVIAPNGGGLANLVFSRPGTRFIELLPRSNIDALRFLCASAGLEFGYIKSTDCNEDTAWESLADFAVDTGPVAEFLERINGG
;
A
#
# COMPACT_ATOMS: atom_id res chain seq x y z
N MET A 1 -2.14 -30.41 10.27
CA MET A 1 -2.08 -30.16 11.74
C MET A 1 -1.01 -29.11 11.98
N ILE A 2 -1.31 -28.06 12.73
CA ILE A 2 -0.34 -27.02 13.10
C ILE A 2 0.52 -27.62 14.21
N ASN A 3 1.80 -27.81 13.92
CA ASN A 3 2.75 -28.27 14.93
C ASN A 3 3.27 -27.04 15.70
N TRP A 4 3.01 -26.96 17.00
CA TRP A 4 3.42 -25.85 17.87
C TRP A 4 4.80 -26.03 18.50
N ALA A 5 5.54 -27.08 18.13
CA ALA A 5 6.87 -27.35 18.68
C ALA A 5 7.93 -26.55 17.93
N LEU A 6 8.39 -25.46 18.53
CA LEU A 6 9.59 -24.77 18.06
C LEU A 6 10.85 -25.60 18.34
N PRO A 7 11.85 -25.58 17.43
CA PRO A 7 13.20 -25.94 17.81
C PRO A 7 13.65 -25.08 19.01
N ALA A 8 14.16 -25.71 20.06
CA ALA A 8 14.57 -25.01 21.30
C ALA A 8 15.59 -23.87 21.05
N SER A 9 16.33 -23.94 19.94
CA SER A 9 17.25 -22.92 19.46
C SER A 9 16.53 -21.62 19.01
N LEU A 10 15.34 -21.73 18.38
CA LEU A 10 14.56 -20.56 17.95
C LEU A 10 13.85 -19.89 19.12
N VAL A 11 13.33 -20.67 20.09
CA VAL A 11 12.76 -20.12 21.34
C VAL A 11 13.82 -19.39 22.15
N ALA A 12 14.98 -20.00 22.36
CA ALA A 12 16.09 -19.39 23.09
C ALA A 12 16.62 -18.12 22.40
N ARG A 13 16.50 -18.04 21.07
CA ARG A 13 16.90 -16.85 20.29
C ARG A 13 15.83 -15.78 20.25
N ALA A 14 14.55 -16.13 20.13
CA ALA A 14 13.44 -15.19 20.27
C ALA A 14 13.43 -14.54 21.66
N VAL A 15 13.75 -15.33 22.71
CA VAL A 15 13.93 -14.82 24.08
C VAL A 15 15.15 -13.90 24.17
N ARG A 16 16.29 -14.25 23.53
CA ARG A 16 17.46 -13.35 23.45
C ARG A 16 17.19 -12.07 22.69
N LEU A 17 16.39 -12.13 21.62
CA LEU A 17 15.96 -10.95 20.87
C LEU A 17 15.09 -10.02 21.73
N ALA A 18 14.16 -10.59 22.50
CA ALA A 18 13.36 -9.83 23.45
C ALA A 18 14.19 -9.20 24.60
N THR A 19 15.26 -9.89 25.03
CA THR A 19 16.20 -9.37 26.03
C THR A 19 17.16 -8.31 25.47
N ASN A 20 17.56 -8.42 24.19
CA ASN A 20 18.40 -7.41 23.52
C ASN A 20 17.71 -6.05 23.38
N GLU A 21 16.39 -6.04 23.21
CA GLU A 21 15.61 -4.82 23.16
C GLU A 21 15.55 -4.11 24.52
N ALA A 22 15.54 -4.88 25.61
CA ALA A 22 15.63 -4.33 26.95
C ALA A 22 16.92 -3.51 27.16
N THR A 23 18.04 -3.91 26.55
CA THR A 23 19.32 -3.18 26.59
C THR A 23 19.29 -1.92 25.71
N ALA A 24 18.63 -1.95 24.56
CA ALA A 24 18.44 -0.80 23.69
C ALA A 24 17.58 0.30 24.37
N LEU A 25 16.76 -0.08 25.35
CA LEU A 25 15.97 0.81 26.21
C LEU A 25 16.69 1.20 27.51
N GLY A 26 18.00 0.91 27.65
CA GLY A 26 18.80 1.25 28.83
C GLY A 26 18.78 0.21 29.94
N LEU A 27 18.28 -1.01 29.69
CA LEU A 27 18.29 -2.14 30.61
C LEU A 27 19.53 -2.98 30.39
N THR A 28 20.37 -3.11 31.40
CA THR A 28 21.73 -3.72 31.31
C THR A 28 21.71 -5.24 31.15
N GLY A 29 22.60 -5.79 30.29
CA GLY A 29 22.99 -7.19 30.28
C GLY A 29 22.75 -8.02 29.01
N VAL A 30 22.54 -7.42 27.84
CA VAL A 30 22.15 -8.15 26.63
C VAL A 30 23.06 -7.85 25.44
N ALA A 31 23.40 -8.90 24.66
CA ALA A 31 24.26 -8.81 23.48
C ALA A 31 23.65 -7.97 22.35
N PRO A 32 24.45 -7.23 21.57
CA PRO A 32 23.94 -6.36 20.51
C PRO A 32 23.21 -7.15 19.42
N PHE A 33 22.09 -6.59 18.95
CA PHE A 33 21.31 -7.10 17.82
C PHE A 33 22.17 -7.17 16.55
N ARG A 34 22.05 -8.26 15.80
CA ARG A 34 22.70 -8.46 14.52
C ARG A 34 21.72 -8.30 13.38
N ASP A 35 21.91 -7.26 12.55
CA ASP A 35 21.29 -7.17 11.24
C ASP A 35 21.92 -8.21 10.30
N ALA A 36 21.11 -8.95 9.57
CA ALA A 36 21.54 -9.84 8.51
C ALA A 36 21.23 -9.18 7.15
N ASP A 37 22.17 -9.28 6.21
CA ASP A 37 21.96 -8.87 4.85
C ASP A 37 20.98 -9.83 4.15
N VAL A 38 20.09 -9.29 3.30
CA VAL A 38 19.19 -10.10 2.48
C VAL A 38 19.89 -10.73 1.28
N GLY A 39 21.01 -10.16 0.83
CA GLY A 39 21.72 -10.60 -0.37
C GLY A 39 21.92 -12.11 -0.51
N PRO A 40 22.39 -12.84 0.52
CA PRO A 40 22.57 -14.29 0.44
C PRO A 40 21.29 -15.11 0.22
N TYR A 41 20.13 -14.52 0.43
CA TYR A 41 18.81 -15.18 0.32
C TYR A 41 18.07 -14.85 -0.97
N ILE A 42 18.60 -13.93 -1.80
CA ILE A 42 17.95 -13.55 -3.06
C ILE A 42 18.05 -14.71 -4.04
N VAL A 43 16.91 -15.20 -4.51
CA VAL A 43 16.80 -16.30 -5.48
C VAL A 43 16.36 -15.82 -6.86
N ASP A 44 15.71 -14.65 -6.94
CA ASP A 44 15.25 -14.07 -8.18
C ASP A 44 15.28 -12.54 -8.10
N THR A 45 15.64 -11.89 -9.21
CA THR A 45 15.59 -10.43 -9.38
C THR A 45 14.57 -10.08 -10.44
N TRP A 46 13.65 -9.20 -10.10
CA TRP A 46 12.60 -8.79 -11.02
C TRP A 46 13.06 -7.66 -11.93
N PRO A 47 12.41 -7.49 -13.10
CA PRO A 47 12.75 -6.41 -14.01
C PRO A 47 12.76 -5.06 -13.31
N GLU A 48 13.80 -4.28 -13.60
CA GLU A 48 13.92 -2.91 -13.08
C GLU A 48 12.72 -2.06 -13.54
N PRO A 49 12.24 -1.18 -12.69
CA PRO A 49 11.24 -0.22 -13.11
C PRO A 49 11.83 0.77 -14.11
N VAL A 50 11.07 1.08 -15.11
CA VAL A 50 11.42 2.13 -16.07
C VAL A 50 11.49 3.48 -15.37
N ALA A 51 12.49 4.29 -15.70
CA ALA A 51 12.55 5.68 -15.23
C ALA A 51 11.33 6.43 -15.78
N VAL A 52 10.42 6.82 -14.90
CA VAL A 52 9.24 7.60 -15.27
C VAL A 52 9.62 9.07 -15.30
N ARG A 53 9.50 9.70 -16.46
CA ARG A 53 9.60 11.15 -16.57
C ARG A 53 8.31 11.76 -16.01
N LEU A 54 8.47 12.63 -15.02
CA LEU A 54 7.36 13.37 -14.44
C LEU A 54 7.34 14.76 -15.07
N ASP A 55 6.31 15.02 -15.85
CA ASP A 55 6.02 16.38 -16.27
C ASP A 55 5.45 17.19 -15.09
N SER A 56 5.64 18.50 -15.11
CA SER A 56 5.05 19.37 -14.11
C SER A 56 3.53 19.26 -14.16
N PRO A 57 2.86 18.97 -13.01
CA PRO A 57 1.42 18.84 -12.99
C PRO A 57 0.75 20.18 -13.30
N GLU A 58 -0.38 20.12 -13.98
CA GLU A 58 -1.22 21.30 -14.20
C GLU A 58 -1.84 21.75 -12.87
N ASN A 59 -1.64 23.02 -12.50
CA ASN A 59 -2.45 23.69 -11.49
C ASN A 59 -3.65 24.33 -12.20
N VAL A 60 -4.81 23.73 -12.09
CA VAL A 60 -6.03 24.20 -12.76
C VAL A 60 -6.63 25.46 -12.11
N ALA A 61 -6.13 25.83 -10.91
CA ALA A 61 -6.61 26.95 -10.10
C ALA A 61 -5.58 28.08 -9.90
N GLY A 62 -4.40 28.04 -10.57
CA GLY A 62 -3.36 29.06 -10.35
C GLY A 62 -1.99 28.67 -10.88
N PRO A 63 -0.93 29.39 -10.49
CA PRO A 63 0.43 29.12 -10.95
C PRO A 63 0.92 27.75 -10.48
N ARG A 64 1.79 27.12 -11.28
CA ARG A 64 2.38 25.83 -10.95
C ARG A 64 3.15 25.92 -9.64
N ALA A 65 2.78 25.08 -8.67
CA ALA A 65 3.34 25.08 -7.32
C ALA A 65 4.32 23.93 -7.07
N TRP A 66 4.47 22.97 -8.02
CA TRP A 66 5.40 21.88 -7.93
C TRP A 66 6.66 22.11 -8.75
N THR A 67 7.80 21.75 -8.18
CA THR A 67 9.07 21.67 -8.93
C THR A 67 9.14 20.34 -9.66
N ASP A 68 9.71 20.34 -10.86
CA ASP A 68 10.02 19.11 -11.60
C ASP A 68 11.04 18.30 -10.78
N GLY A 69 10.71 17.06 -10.54
CA GLY A 69 11.59 16.16 -9.80
C GLY A 69 11.46 14.74 -10.34
N VAL A 70 12.61 14.13 -10.63
CA VAL A 70 12.66 12.68 -10.87
C VAL A 70 12.71 12.02 -9.50
N PRO A 71 11.81 11.07 -9.19
CA PRO A 71 11.93 10.26 -7.98
C PRO A 71 13.28 9.56 -7.99
N GLY A 72 13.94 9.50 -6.83
CA GLY A 72 15.19 8.74 -6.70
C GLY A 72 14.98 7.29 -7.15
N ALA A 73 16.05 6.67 -7.65
CA ALA A 73 16.06 5.33 -8.23
C ALA A 73 15.22 4.34 -7.43
N ILE A 74 14.37 3.61 -8.13
CA ILE A 74 13.61 2.50 -7.57
C ILE A 74 14.61 1.42 -7.15
N ARG A 75 14.46 0.90 -5.93
CA ARG A 75 15.30 -0.17 -5.44
C ARG A 75 14.95 -1.47 -6.16
N TYR A 76 15.96 -2.34 -6.33
CA TYR A 76 15.80 -3.65 -6.94
C TYR A 76 14.63 -4.41 -6.34
N HIS A 77 13.83 -4.99 -7.21
CA HIS A 77 12.79 -5.93 -6.85
C HIS A 77 13.39 -7.34 -6.86
N TYR A 78 13.09 -8.13 -5.85
CA TYR A 78 13.63 -9.48 -5.68
C TYR A 78 12.65 -10.37 -4.92
N THR A 79 12.87 -11.67 -5.03
CA THR A 79 12.33 -12.67 -4.12
C THR A 79 13.50 -13.30 -3.35
N ALA A 80 13.36 -13.40 -2.05
CA ALA A 80 14.30 -14.10 -1.19
C ALA A 80 13.67 -15.40 -0.67
N GLU A 81 14.47 -16.45 -0.53
CA GLU A 81 14.11 -17.70 0.14
C GLU A 81 14.96 -17.87 1.38
N ILE A 82 14.31 -18.13 2.51
CA ILE A 82 14.96 -18.23 3.80
C ILE A 82 14.60 -19.58 4.39
N GLU A 83 15.57 -20.48 4.44
CA GLU A 83 15.39 -21.79 5.04
C GLU A 83 15.19 -21.66 6.56
N ASN A 84 14.13 -22.30 7.08
CA ASN A 84 13.73 -22.21 8.49
C ASN A 84 13.58 -20.77 9.00
N GLY A 85 13.22 -19.84 8.11
CA GLY A 85 12.99 -18.44 8.44
C GLY A 85 11.72 -18.22 9.24
N ALA A 86 11.66 -17.10 9.96
CA ALA A 86 10.47 -16.66 10.69
C ALA A 86 9.91 -15.36 10.10
N VAL A 87 8.57 -15.23 10.10
CA VAL A 87 7.88 -14.02 9.71
C VAL A 87 6.79 -13.65 10.72
N PHE A 88 6.62 -12.35 10.93
CA PHE A 88 5.61 -11.77 11.82
C PHE A 88 4.51 -11.08 11.01
N ALA A 89 3.33 -10.95 11.63
CA ALA A 89 2.16 -10.33 11.01
C ALA A 89 2.39 -8.87 10.56
N ASN A 90 3.36 -8.17 11.14
CA ASN A 90 3.74 -6.82 10.74
C ASN A 90 4.81 -6.76 9.64
N GLY A 91 5.21 -7.90 9.08
CA GLY A 91 6.19 -8.01 8.00
C GLY A 91 7.66 -8.05 8.46
N ALA A 92 7.95 -8.18 9.75
CA ALA A 92 9.32 -8.45 10.22
C ALA A 92 9.73 -9.89 9.83
N VAL A 93 10.95 -10.04 9.35
CA VAL A 93 11.50 -11.33 8.88
C VAL A 93 12.82 -11.63 9.61
N LEU A 94 12.96 -12.87 10.07
CA LEU A 94 14.17 -13.37 10.72
C LEU A 94 14.74 -14.57 9.96
N ALA A 95 16.04 -14.64 9.86
CA ALA A 95 16.75 -15.86 9.44
C ALA A 95 16.69 -16.95 10.52
N ALA A 96 17.02 -18.19 10.16
CA ALA A 96 17.05 -19.32 11.08
C ALA A 96 17.94 -19.10 12.30
N ASP A 97 18.99 -18.31 12.14
CA ASP A 97 19.90 -17.94 13.23
C ASP A 97 19.37 -16.78 14.09
N GLY A 98 18.17 -16.28 13.82
CA GLY A 98 17.55 -15.17 14.54
C GLY A 98 18.02 -13.78 14.07
N GLY A 99 18.88 -13.71 13.04
CA GLY A 99 19.26 -12.44 12.42
C GLY A 99 18.06 -11.77 11.75
N HIS A 100 17.86 -10.46 11.98
CA HIS A 100 16.79 -9.69 11.35
C HIS A 100 17.15 -9.33 9.91
N ILE A 101 16.33 -9.75 8.96
CA ILE A 101 16.54 -9.49 7.54
C ILE A 101 16.01 -8.09 7.19
N THR A 102 16.87 -7.09 7.28
CA THR A 102 16.47 -5.67 7.10
C THR A 102 15.99 -5.34 5.71
N GLY A 103 16.54 -5.98 4.67
CA GLY A 103 16.11 -5.79 3.29
C GLY A 103 14.73 -6.38 2.98
N ALA A 104 14.33 -7.43 3.69
CA ALA A 104 13.04 -8.10 3.54
C ALA A 104 11.95 -7.50 4.42
N THR A 105 12.29 -6.64 5.39
CA THR A 105 11.34 -5.97 6.27
C THR A 105 10.92 -4.64 5.67
N HIS A 106 9.64 -4.30 5.79
CA HIS A 106 8.98 -3.15 5.17
C HIS A 106 9.71 -1.80 5.29
N LYS A 107 10.42 -1.53 6.37
CA LYS A 107 11.19 -0.30 6.50
C LYS A 107 12.66 -0.60 6.24
N THR A 108 13.10 -0.39 5.00
CA THR A 108 14.51 -0.16 4.74
C THR A 108 14.93 1.10 5.49
N LEU A 109 15.50 0.89 6.64
CA LEU A 109 16.02 1.98 7.44
C LEU A 109 17.18 2.61 6.69
N ASP A 110 17.05 3.92 6.47
CA ASP A 110 18.12 4.74 5.91
C ASP A 110 19.43 4.42 6.67
N SER A 111 20.45 4.02 5.92
CA SER A 111 21.72 3.51 6.43
C SER A 111 22.46 4.48 7.35
N GLN A 112 22.03 5.73 7.43
CA GLN A 112 22.76 6.78 8.15
C GLN A 112 22.48 6.86 9.66
N LYS A 113 21.50 6.13 10.23
CA LYS A 113 21.18 6.28 11.67
C LYS A 113 20.98 4.94 12.40
N ARG A 114 22.11 4.33 12.79
CA ARG A 114 22.19 3.11 13.63
C ARG A 114 21.20 3.10 14.82
N ARG A 115 20.95 4.26 15.45
CA ARG A 115 19.98 4.40 16.55
C ARG A 115 18.52 4.28 16.10
N ARG A 116 18.19 4.71 14.87
CA ARG A 116 16.83 4.56 14.31
C ARG A 116 16.54 3.13 13.87
N LYS A 117 17.57 2.35 13.49
CA LYS A 117 17.42 0.93 13.16
C LYS A 117 16.95 0.10 14.36
N LEU A 118 17.61 0.29 15.50
CA LEU A 118 17.25 -0.39 16.76
C LEU A 118 15.84 -0.01 17.24
N ALA A 119 15.49 1.29 17.15
CA ALA A 119 14.16 1.76 17.53
C ALA A 119 13.05 1.21 16.62
N ALA A 120 13.30 1.12 15.28
CA ALA A 120 12.31 0.59 14.35
C ALA A 120 12.13 -0.94 14.51
N TRP A 121 13.21 -1.67 14.80
CA TRP A 121 13.13 -3.09 15.11
C TRP A 121 12.38 -3.33 16.43
N GLY A 122 12.70 -2.56 17.47
CA GLY A 122 11.98 -2.57 18.73
C GLY A 122 10.47 -2.31 18.54
N THR A 123 10.09 -1.34 17.73
CA THR A 123 8.68 -1.08 17.41
C THR A 123 8.03 -2.17 16.57
N ALA A 124 8.81 -2.92 15.76
CA ALA A 124 8.28 -4.03 14.97
C ALA A 124 7.92 -5.25 15.82
N ILE A 125 8.69 -5.56 16.87
CA ILE A 125 8.50 -6.75 17.71
C ILE A 125 7.80 -6.41 19.05
N ALA A 126 7.92 -5.19 19.56
CA ALA A 126 7.29 -4.78 20.82
C ALA A 126 5.79 -5.17 20.95
N PRO A 127 4.94 -5.09 19.89
CA PRO A 127 3.56 -5.52 19.96
C PRO A 127 3.38 -7.02 20.32
N TYR A 128 4.43 -7.83 20.15
CA TYR A 128 4.39 -9.28 20.38
C TYR A 128 4.94 -9.68 21.76
N ARG A 129 4.83 -8.81 22.75
CA ARG A 129 5.22 -9.10 24.14
C ARG A 129 4.00 -9.39 25.03
N PRO A 130 3.95 -10.52 25.74
CA PRO A 130 4.92 -11.63 25.67
C PRO A 130 4.94 -12.29 24.29
N MET A 131 6.08 -12.85 23.89
CA MET A 131 6.24 -13.47 22.56
C MET A 131 5.12 -14.46 22.30
N PRO A 132 4.42 -14.35 21.14
CA PRO A 132 3.36 -15.27 20.78
C PRO A 132 3.91 -16.69 20.57
N ARG A 133 3.04 -17.68 20.66
CA ARG A 133 3.38 -19.02 20.17
C ARG A 133 3.64 -18.91 18.66
N ILE A 134 4.83 -19.34 18.22
CA ILE A 134 5.20 -19.33 16.83
C ILE A 134 4.75 -20.66 16.22
N ALA A 135 3.88 -20.61 15.20
CA ALA A 135 3.47 -21.78 14.45
C ALA A 135 4.61 -22.21 13.52
N HIS A 136 4.80 -23.52 13.34
CA HIS A 136 5.77 -24.06 12.39
C HIS A 136 5.06 -24.76 11.23
N TYR A 137 5.52 -24.48 10.01
CA TYR A 137 5.02 -25.11 8.79
C TYR A 137 6.16 -25.78 8.03
N ASP A 138 6.03 -27.09 7.76
CA ASP A 138 6.95 -27.84 6.91
C ASP A 138 6.78 -27.51 5.43
N ARG A 139 5.64 -26.91 5.04
CA ARG A 139 5.33 -26.45 3.69
C ARG A 139 5.97 -25.10 3.40
N PRO A 140 6.27 -24.78 2.13
CA PRO A 140 6.68 -23.44 1.73
C PRO A 140 5.61 -22.40 2.14
N VAL A 141 6.05 -21.22 2.57
CA VAL A 141 5.16 -20.11 2.93
C VAL A 141 5.61 -18.83 2.23
N LEU A 142 4.71 -18.23 1.45
CA LEU A 142 4.89 -16.90 0.89
C LEU A 142 4.46 -15.85 1.93
N ALA A 143 5.38 -15.00 2.35
CA ALA A 143 5.13 -13.93 3.31
C ALA A 143 4.57 -12.68 2.62
N MET A 144 3.27 -12.43 2.79
CA MET A 144 2.59 -11.26 2.22
C MET A 144 2.28 -10.18 3.25
N THR A 145 2.82 -10.29 4.45
CA THR A 145 2.60 -9.31 5.53
C THR A 145 3.51 -8.09 5.40
N ALA A 146 3.00 -6.94 5.85
CA ALA A 146 3.72 -5.67 5.85
C ALA A 146 3.23 -4.76 6.99
N SER A 147 4.05 -3.81 7.44
CA SER A 147 3.73 -2.96 8.59
C SER A 147 2.48 -2.06 8.39
N ASN A 148 2.17 -1.70 7.16
CA ASN A 148 1.04 -0.82 6.82
C ASN A 148 -0.09 -1.57 6.08
N GLN A 149 -0.09 -2.89 6.10
CA GLN A 149 -1.06 -3.73 5.37
C GLN A 149 -2.53 -3.53 5.77
N LEU A 150 -2.79 -2.95 6.94
CA LEU A 150 -4.15 -2.62 7.40
C LEU A 150 -4.69 -1.34 6.76
N LEU A 151 -3.85 -0.56 6.09
CA LEU A 151 -4.23 0.63 5.34
C LEU A 151 -4.47 0.25 3.88
N PHE A 152 -5.65 0.59 3.36
CA PHE A 152 -6.09 0.23 2.02
C PHE A 152 -5.05 0.55 0.94
N PHE A 153 -4.53 1.79 0.93
CA PHE A 153 -3.53 2.24 -0.03
C PHE A 153 -2.31 1.31 -0.07
N HIS A 154 -1.71 1.06 1.09
CA HIS A 154 -0.50 0.24 1.18
C HIS A 154 -0.74 -1.22 0.86
N TRP A 155 -1.89 -1.76 1.26
CA TRP A 155 -2.23 -3.11 0.91
C TRP A 155 -2.39 -3.30 -0.60
N LEU A 156 -3.12 -2.37 -1.25
CA LEU A 156 -3.38 -2.44 -2.68
C LEU A 156 -2.10 -2.20 -3.50
N ILE A 157 -1.28 -1.22 -3.12
CA ILE A 157 -0.12 -0.77 -3.91
C ILE A 157 1.14 -1.57 -3.55
N ASP A 158 1.35 -1.89 -2.27
CA ASP A 158 2.61 -2.51 -1.82
C ASP A 158 2.50 -4.03 -1.64
N CYS A 159 1.33 -4.57 -1.25
CA CYS A 159 1.19 -5.99 -0.95
C CYS A 159 0.66 -6.79 -2.14
N LEU A 160 -0.48 -6.40 -2.67
CA LEU A 160 -1.20 -7.19 -3.67
C LEU A 160 -0.42 -7.44 -4.98
N PRO A 161 0.32 -6.47 -5.57
CA PRO A 161 1.07 -6.71 -6.80
C PRO A 161 2.13 -7.80 -6.66
N ARG A 162 2.75 -7.92 -5.49
CA ARG A 162 3.76 -8.97 -5.21
C ARG A 162 3.14 -10.37 -5.26
N LEU A 163 1.95 -10.52 -4.70
CA LEU A 163 1.20 -11.76 -4.78
C LEU A 163 0.83 -12.09 -6.22
N LEU A 164 0.28 -11.11 -6.95
CA LEU A 164 -0.11 -11.28 -8.35
C LEU A 164 1.09 -11.63 -9.24
N ARG A 165 2.28 -11.12 -8.93
CA ARG A 165 3.52 -11.43 -9.64
C ARG A 165 3.97 -12.87 -9.42
N LEU A 166 3.83 -13.38 -8.21
CA LEU A 166 4.43 -14.66 -7.83
C LEU A 166 3.46 -15.83 -7.95
N LYS A 167 2.15 -15.63 -7.78
CA LYS A 167 1.17 -16.71 -7.62
C LYS A 167 1.25 -17.82 -8.68
N GLU A 168 1.56 -17.47 -9.93
CA GLU A 168 1.63 -18.44 -11.03
C GLU A 168 2.92 -19.29 -11.01
N SER A 169 3.96 -18.83 -10.31
CA SER A 169 5.25 -19.52 -10.18
C SER A 169 5.43 -20.26 -8.85
N LEU A 170 4.44 -20.16 -7.96
CA LEU A 170 4.51 -20.85 -6.67
C LEU A 170 4.25 -22.35 -6.82
N ASP A 171 4.96 -23.12 -5.99
CA ASP A 171 4.65 -24.52 -5.77
C ASP A 171 3.16 -24.68 -5.35
N PRO A 172 2.39 -25.66 -5.88
CA PRO A 172 0.98 -25.84 -5.50
C PRO A 172 0.76 -26.06 -3.99
N GLU A 173 1.78 -26.54 -3.26
CA GLU A 173 1.72 -26.71 -1.81
C GLU A 173 2.04 -25.44 -1.02
N THR A 174 2.43 -24.35 -1.67
CA THR A 174 2.81 -23.11 -0.99
C THR A 174 1.61 -22.49 -0.28
N LEU A 175 1.76 -22.19 1.01
CA LEU A 175 0.79 -21.44 1.78
C LEU A 175 1.09 -19.94 1.69
N ILE A 176 0.05 -19.12 1.79
CA ILE A 176 0.16 -17.66 1.73
C ILE A 176 -0.12 -17.08 3.11
N TYR A 177 0.89 -16.47 3.71
CA TYR A 177 0.74 -15.80 5.00
C TYR A 177 0.34 -14.34 4.78
N ALA A 178 -0.94 -14.02 5.00
CA ALA A 178 -1.52 -12.71 4.75
C ALA A 178 -2.55 -12.32 5.82
N ASP A 179 -2.70 -11.03 6.07
CA ASP A 179 -3.76 -10.50 6.92
C ASP A 179 -5.10 -10.51 6.17
N ARG A 180 -6.17 -10.94 6.87
CA ARG A 180 -7.54 -11.04 6.36
C ARG A 180 -8.55 -10.30 7.24
N SER A 181 -8.09 -9.45 8.14
CA SER A 181 -8.96 -8.76 9.10
C SER A 181 -9.89 -7.74 8.43
N ARG A 182 -9.47 -7.14 7.32
CA ARG A 182 -10.23 -6.14 6.58
C ARG A 182 -11.02 -6.74 5.41
N PRO A 183 -12.23 -6.22 5.08
CA PRO A 183 -13.01 -6.68 3.92
C PRO A 183 -12.20 -6.66 2.62
N PHE A 184 -11.55 -5.54 2.31
CA PHE A 184 -10.78 -5.36 1.07
C PHE A 184 -9.63 -6.38 0.91
N GLN A 185 -9.03 -6.86 2.02
CA GLN A 185 -8.00 -7.90 1.98
C GLN A 185 -8.60 -9.25 1.55
N ARG A 186 -9.74 -9.62 2.15
CA ARG A 186 -10.44 -10.87 1.80
C ARG A 186 -10.91 -10.87 0.36
N GLU A 187 -11.53 -9.77 -0.06
CA GLU A 187 -12.04 -9.60 -1.43
C GLU A 187 -10.91 -9.61 -2.46
N GLY A 188 -9.82 -8.88 -2.20
CA GLY A 188 -8.70 -8.83 -3.13
C GLY A 188 -7.95 -10.15 -3.24
N LEU A 189 -7.81 -10.93 -2.16
CA LEU A 189 -7.26 -12.28 -2.23
C LEU A 189 -8.18 -13.21 -3.06
N ALA A 190 -9.50 -13.08 -2.89
CA ALA A 190 -10.47 -13.83 -3.70
C ALA A 190 -10.42 -13.42 -5.18
N LEU A 191 -10.39 -12.13 -5.50
CA LEU A 191 -10.24 -11.63 -6.87
C LEU A 191 -8.91 -12.04 -7.50
N ALA A 192 -7.85 -12.19 -6.70
CA ALA A 192 -6.58 -12.74 -7.15
C ALA A 192 -6.63 -14.26 -7.41
N GLY A 193 -7.77 -14.92 -7.15
CA GLY A 193 -7.93 -16.36 -7.33
C GLY A 193 -7.24 -17.21 -6.28
N ILE A 194 -6.97 -16.66 -5.09
CA ILE A 194 -6.29 -17.39 -4.02
C ILE A 194 -7.31 -18.22 -3.22
N PRO A 195 -7.19 -19.57 -3.19
CA PRO A 195 -8.07 -20.41 -2.39
C PRO A 195 -7.96 -20.10 -0.89
N ALA A 196 -9.09 -20.08 -0.20
CA ALA A 196 -9.14 -19.67 1.21
C ALA A 196 -8.38 -20.64 2.15
N ASP A 197 -8.26 -21.91 1.78
CA ASP A 197 -7.54 -22.96 2.49
C ASP A 197 -6.01 -22.90 2.29
N CYS A 198 -5.54 -22.19 1.29
CA CYS A 198 -4.11 -21.90 1.10
C CYS A 198 -3.63 -20.69 1.94
N ILE A 199 -4.52 -19.99 2.66
CA ILE A 199 -4.19 -18.77 3.38
C ILE A 199 -4.03 -19.03 4.87
N ILE A 200 -2.85 -18.70 5.40
CA ILE A 200 -2.59 -18.57 6.84
C ILE A 200 -2.95 -17.14 7.25
N ASP A 201 -3.95 -17.00 8.11
CA ASP A 201 -4.43 -15.69 8.55
C ASP A 201 -3.49 -15.05 9.58
N ALA A 202 -2.77 -14.01 9.19
CA ALA A 202 -1.84 -13.29 10.04
C ALA A 202 -2.53 -12.55 11.21
N ALA A 203 -3.83 -12.26 11.11
CA ALA A 203 -4.60 -11.71 12.23
C ALA A 203 -4.82 -12.72 13.36
N ARG A 204 -4.74 -14.03 13.05
CA ARG A 204 -4.91 -15.13 14.01
C ARG A 204 -3.61 -15.78 14.41
N ILE A 205 -2.63 -15.82 13.52
CA ILE A 205 -1.30 -16.38 13.72
C ILE A 205 -0.28 -15.26 13.61
N PRO A 206 0.07 -14.59 14.71
CA PRO A 206 0.88 -13.37 14.68
C PRO A 206 2.35 -13.59 14.29
N ALA A 207 2.83 -14.84 14.35
CA ALA A 207 4.17 -15.21 13.90
C ALA A 207 4.21 -16.67 13.48
N LEU A 208 5.02 -16.99 12.49
CA LEU A 208 5.28 -18.36 12.06
C LEU A 208 6.72 -18.56 11.62
N THR A 209 7.13 -19.83 11.57
CA THR A 209 8.33 -20.28 10.87
C THR A 209 7.93 -21.23 9.75
N SER A 210 8.74 -21.28 8.70
CA SER A 210 8.55 -22.20 7.60
C SER A 210 9.89 -22.82 7.21
N ARG A 211 9.86 -24.10 6.82
CA ARG A 211 11.04 -24.74 6.25
C ARG A 211 11.59 -23.97 5.04
N ARG A 212 10.72 -23.39 4.22
CA ARG A 212 11.06 -22.54 3.08
C ARG A 212 10.17 -21.29 3.11
N LEU A 213 10.68 -20.23 3.69
CA LEU A 213 10.01 -18.94 3.75
C LEU A 213 10.35 -18.12 2.50
N ILE A 214 9.35 -17.82 1.68
CA ILE A 214 9.48 -17.03 0.46
C ILE A 214 9.09 -15.60 0.81
N VAL A 215 10.00 -14.65 0.60
CA VAL A 215 9.81 -13.25 0.98
C VAL A 215 10.01 -12.37 -0.25
N PRO A 216 8.93 -11.83 -0.84
CA PRO A 216 9.05 -10.83 -1.88
C PRO A 216 9.51 -9.51 -1.27
N CYS A 217 10.35 -8.79 -2.00
CA CYS A 217 10.82 -7.47 -1.58
C CYS A 217 9.66 -6.52 -1.29
N HIS A 218 9.88 -5.55 -0.43
CA HIS A 218 8.94 -4.45 -0.26
C HIS A 218 9.14 -3.41 -1.37
N GLN A 219 8.06 -3.13 -2.09
CA GLN A 219 8.04 -2.12 -3.14
C GLN A 219 7.90 -0.71 -2.54
N PHE A 220 8.82 -0.29 -1.69
CA PHE A 220 8.85 1.10 -1.30
C PHE A 220 9.74 1.87 -2.24
N THR A 221 9.10 2.46 -3.21
CA THR A 221 9.66 3.61 -3.91
C THR A 221 9.23 4.88 -3.19
N ARG A 222 10.05 5.89 -3.23
CA ARG A 222 9.67 7.21 -2.77
C ARG A 222 8.44 7.65 -3.57
N GLY A 223 7.29 7.80 -2.89
CA GLY A 223 6.13 8.40 -3.50
C GLY A 223 5.20 7.48 -4.30
N SER A 224 5.16 6.17 -4.06
CA SER A 224 4.18 5.28 -4.74
C SER A 224 4.34 5.14 -6.26
N LEU A 225 5.55 5.30 -6.76
CA LEU A 225 5.87 4.98 -8.14
C LEU A 225 5.85 3.46 -8.33
N LEU A 226 5.02 2.96 -9.23
CA LEU A 226 4.89 1.54 -9.53
C LEU A 226 5.63 1.20 -10.83
N PRO A 227 6.29 0.03 -10.90
CA PRO A 227 6.77 -0.49 -12.17
C PRO A 227 5.60 -0.96 -13.06
N ASP A 228 5.80 -0.96 -14.36
CA ASP A 228 4.76 -1.31 -15.35
C ASP A 228 4.13 -2.68 -15.09
N TRP A 229 4.94 -3.67 -14.68
CA TRP A 229 4.42 -5.00 -14.36
C TRP A 229 3.44 -4.99 -13.17
N ALA A 230 3.63 -4.09 -12.19
CA ALA A 230 2.74 -4.00 -11.03
C ALA A 230 1.40 -3.34 -11.41
N VAL A 231 1.46 -2.30 -12.25
CA VAL A 231 0.26 -1.67 -12.82
C VAL A 231 -0.51 -2.68 -13.68
N ALA A 232 0.18 -3.41 -14.54
CA ALA A 232 -0.44 -4.43 -15.40
C ALA A 232 -1.08 -5.55 -14.56
N ALA A 233 -0.39 -6.05 -13.53
CA ALA A 233 -0.90 -7.08 -12.63
C ALA A 233 -2.18 -6.63 -11.90
N LEU A 234 -2.20 -5.39 -11.37
CA LEU A 234 -3.37 -4.83 -10.71
C LEU A 234 -4.53 -4.65 -11.70
N ARG A 235 -4.29 -4.10 -12.88
CA ARG A 235 -5.31 -3.96 -13.92
C ARG A 235 -5.88 -5.31 -14.38
N GLY A 236 -5.11 -6.37 -14.28
CA GLY A 236 -5.59 -7.74 -14.50
C GLY A 236 -6.76 -8.15 -13.59
N LEU A 237 -6.98 -7.46 -12.47
CA LEU A 237 -8.12 -7.69 -11.57
C LEU A 237 -9.44 -7.07 -12.06
N VAL A 238 -9.41 -6.21 -13.09
CA VAL A 238 -10.64 -5.54 -13.59
C VAL A 238 -11.65 -6.56 -14.14
N ALA A 239 -11.19 -7.52 -14.93
CA ALA A 239 -12.08 -8.54 -15.49
C ALA A 239 -12.70 -9.43 -14.39
N PRO A 240 -11.94 -10.06 -13.47
CA PRO A 240 -12.51 -10.79 -12.35
C PRO A 240 -13.46 -9.96 -11.47
N ALA A 241 -13.13 -8.68 -11.21
CA ALA A 241 -14.00 -7.79 -10.45
C ALA A 241 -15.33 -7.55 -11.16
N ARG A 242 -15.29 -7.33 -12.47
CA ARG A 242 -16.49 -7.14 -13.30
C ARG A 242 -17.35 -8.40 -13.38
N GLU A 243 -16.75 -9.58 -13.44
CA GLU A 243 -17.46 -10.86 -13.42
C GLU A 243 -18.12 -11.12 -12.08
N ALA A 244 -17.48 -10.76 -10.97
CA ALA A 244 -18.02 -10.93 -9.63
C ALA A 244 -19.24 -10.04 -9.31
N LEU A 245 -19.47 -8.97 -10.11
CA LEU A 245 -20.56 -8.02 -9.87
C LEU A 245 -21.81 -8.32 -10.72
N PRO A 246 -23.02 -8.18 -10.16
CA PRO A 246 -24.24 -8.17 -10.96
C PRO A 246 -24.25 -6.93 -11.89
N PRO A 247 -24.91 -7.00 -13.06
CA PRO A 247 -24.94 -5.90 -14.02
C PRO A 247 -25.34 -4.54 -13.42
N ALA A 248 -26.29 -4.53 -12.50
CA ALA A 248 -26.78 -3.31 -11.84
C ALA A 248 -25.73 -2.61 -10.96
N ALA A 249 -24.70 -3.32 -10.49
CA ALA A 249 -23.62 -2.79 -9.65
C ALA A 249 -22.40 -2.34 -10.45
N ARG A 250 -22.46 -2.33 -11.78
CA ARG A 250 -21.32 -2.00 -12.66
C ARG A 250 -21.36 -0.56 -13.18
N GLY A 251 -22.45 0.18 -13.01
CA GLY A 251 -22.67 1.47 -13.66
C GLY A 251 -22.58 2.65 -12.68
N HIS A 252 -21.38 3.19 -12.49
CA HIS A 252 -21.19 4.40 -11.67
C HIS A 252 -20.97 5.69 -12.51
N GLY A 253 -21.11 5.61 -13.85
CA GLY A 253 -20.77 6.70 -14.75
C GLY A 253 -19.28 6.85 -15.01
N SER A 254 -18.92 7.73 -15.95
CA SER A 254 -17.52 7.96 -16.33
C SER A 254 -16.89 9.21 -15.68
N ARG A 255 -17.68 10.03 -14.99
CA ARG A 255 -17.22 11.20 -14.25
C ARG A 255 -17.49 11.00 -12.76
N LEU A 256 -16.44 10.87 -11.97
CA LEU A 256 -16.55 10.51 -10.57
C LEU A 256 -16.05 11.64 -9.67
N TYR A 257 -16.85 11.96 -8.66
CA TYR A 257 -16.40 12.71 -7.50
C TYR A 257 -16.32 11.77 -6.30
N ILE A 258 -15.11 11.61 -5.73
CA ILE A 258 -14.90 10.74 -4.58
C ILE A 258 -14.99 11.59 -3.31
N SER A 259 -16.08 11.41 -2.57
CA SER A 259 -16.32 12.10 -1.30
C SER A 259 -15.44 11.53 -0.18
N ARG A 260 -15.08 12.40 0.75
CA ARG A 260 -14.45 12.06 2.03
C ARG A 260 -15.31 12.48 3.23
N GLY A 261 -16.60 12.64 3.04
CA GLY A 261 -17.54 13.01 4.12
C GLY A 261 -17.51 12.07 5.31
N ASP A 262 -17.15 10.78 5.10
CA ASP A 262 -17.00 9.74 6.12
C ASP A 262 -15.60 9.66 6.76
N ALA A 263 -14.65 10.46 6.30
CA ALA A 263 -13.27 10.43 6.80
C ALA A 263 -13.06 11.38 7.99
N ALA A 264 -12.05 11.07 8.81
CA ALA A 264 -11.68 11.91 9.95
C ALA A 264 -10.94 13.20 9.56
N HIS A 265 -10.35 13.25 8.35
CA HIS A 265 -9.47 14.32 7.90
C HIS A 265 -9.61 14.59 6.42
N ARG A 266 -9.23 15.80 5.98
CA ARG A 266 -9.22 16.22 4.57
C ARG A 266 -10.62 16.17 3.95
N ARG A 267 -11.63 16.56 4.70
CA ARG A 267 -12.98 16.73 4.19
C ARG A 267 -13.08 18.08 3.47
N VAL A 268 -13.87 18.12 2.42
CA VAL A 268 -14.24 19.38 1.77
C VAL A 268 -15.39 20.01 2.57
N ARG A 269 -15.18 21.19 3.15
CA ARG A 269 -16.17 21.83 4.04
C ARG A 269 -17.39 22.33 3.29
N ASN A 270 -17.22 22.78 2.04
CA ASN A 270 -18.29 23.19 1.15
C ASN A 270 -18.63 22.10 0.11
N GLU A 271 -18.64 20.82 0.54
CA GLU A 271 -18.84 19.68 -0.36
C GLU A 271 -20.18 19.74 -1.10
N ASP A 272 -21.25 20.19 -0.44
CA ASP A 272 -22.58 20.29 -1.06
C ASP A 272 -22.59 21.30 -2.23
N GLU A 273 -21.97 22.46 -2.07
CA GLU A 273 -21.82 23.47 -3.12
C GLU A 273 -20.96 22.93 -4.27
N LEU A 274 -19.82 22.36 -3.95
CA LEU A 274 -18.92 21.75 -4.94
C LEU A 274 -19.63 20.65 -5.71
N PHE A 275 -20.34 19.75 -5.01
CA PHE A 275 -21.00 18.64 -5.66
C PHE A 275 -22.21 19.10 -6.50
N ALA A 276 -22.95 20.12 -6.09
CA ALA A 276 -24.01 20.70 -6.92
C ALA A 276 -23.46 21.15 -8.29
N LEU A 277 -22.31 21.83 -8.31
CA LEU A 277 -21.60 22.20 -9.53
C LEU A 277 -21.17 20.96 -10.33
N LEU A 278 -20.50 20.00 -9.71
CA LEU A 278 -20.01 18.78 -10.38
C LEU A 278 -21.16 17.94 -10.95
N ASN A 279 -22.26 17.81 -10.21
CA ASN A 279 -23.46 17.07 -10.65
C ASN A 279 -24.09 17.68 -11.88
N SER A 280 -24.12 19.01 -12.00
CA SER A 280 -24.63 19.71 -13.21
C SER A 280 -23.78 19.42 -14.45
N HIS A 281 -22.54 18.89 -14.26
CA HIS A 281 -21.63 18.46 -15.32
C HIS A 281 -21.52 16.92 -15.44
N GLY A 282 -22.50 16.19 -14.86
CA GLY A 282 -22.63 14.74 -15.01
C GLY A 282 -21.71 13.92 -14.11
N PHE A 283 -21.18 14.48 -13.03
CA PHE A 283 -20.42 13.71 -12.04
C PHE A 283 -21.33 12.95 -11.09
N THR A 284 -20.93 11.74 -10.77
CA THR A 284 -21.53 10.90 -9.72
C THR A 284 -20.68 10.97 -8.46
N LEU A 285 -21.30 11.23 -7.31
CA LEU A 285 -20.63 11.18 -6.01
C LEU A 285 -20.53 9.73 -5.54
N LEU A 286 -19.30 9.30 -5.17
CA LEU A 286 -19.06 8.00 -4.56
C LEU A 286 -18.40 8.16 -3.20
N GLN A 287 -18.91 7.44 -2.21
CA GLN A 287 -18.23 7.16 -0.94
C GLN A 287 -17.66 5.74 -0.98
N LEU A 288 -16.35 5.62 -1.10
CA LEU A 288 -15.69 4.33 -1.34
C LEU A 288 -15.88 3.32 -0.20
N SER A 289 -16.11 3.79 1.03
CA SER A 289 -16.40 2.92 2.18
C SER A 289 -17.71 2.12 2.05
N HIS A 290 -18.62 2.56 1.20
CA HIS A 290 -19.90 1.91 0.95
C HIS A 290 -19.84 0.88 -0.19
N LEU A 291 -18.72 0.82 -0.91
CA LEU A 291 -18.52 -0.05 -2.06
C LEU A 291 -17.60 -1.22 -1.71
N SER A 292 -17.93 -2.39 -2.23
CA SER A 292 -17.00 -3.52 -2.26
C SER A 292 -15.73 -3.18 -3.06
N LEU A 293 -14.66 -3.92 -2.87
CA LEU A 293 -13.44 -3.73 -3.67
C LEU A 293 -13.71 -3.93 -5.17
N ALA A 294 -14.55 -4.90 -5.53
CA ALA A 294 -14.92 -5.14 -6.92
C ALA A 294 -15.65 -3.95 -7.54
N GLU A 295 -16.60 -3.33 -6.83
CA GLU A 295 -17.29 -2.10 -7.28
C GLU A 295 -16.31 -0.94 -7.44
N GLN A 296 -15.41 -0.74 -6.48
CA GLN A 296 -14.37 0.29 -6.57
C GLN A 296 -13.48 0.09 -7.80
N ILE A 297 -12.99 -1.14 -8.03
CA ILE A 297 -12.15 -1.47 -9.20
C ILE A 297 -12.88 -1.13 -10.51
N VAL A 298 -14.14 -1.56 -10.64
CA VAL A 298 -14.91 -1.34 -11.87
C VAL A 298 -15.25 0.15 -12.06
N ALA A 299 -15.61 0.86 -10.99
CA ALA A 299 -15.89 2.29 -11.07
C ALA A 299 -14.69 3.09 -11.59
N PHE A 300 -13.49 2.82 -11.06
CA PHE A 300 -12.27 3.51 -11.50
C PHE A 300 -11.82 3.05 -12.90
N ALA A 301 -12.03 1.78 -13.27
CA ALA A 301 -11.70 1.29 -14.61
C ALA A 301 -12.57 1.92 -15.71
N ASP A 302 -13.79 2.31 -15.39
CA ASP A 302 -14.74 2.91 -16.32
C ASP A 302 -14.71 4.45 -16.31
N ALA A 303 -13.97 5.06 -15.37
CA ALA A 303 -13.88 6.50 -15.26
C ALA A 303 -13.05 7.14 -16.38
N ASP A 304 -13.51 8.26 -16.90
CA ASP A 304 -12.78 9.18 -17.78
C ASP A 304 -12.18 10.33 -16.98
N ILE A 305 -12.90 10.78 -15.93
CA ILE A 305 -12.48 11.88 -15.07
C ILE A 305 -12.78 11.52 -13.63
N VAL A 306 -11.80 11.70 -12.75
CA VAL A 306 -11.93 11.56 -11.30
C VAL A 306 -11.53 12.87 -10.63
N ILE A 307 -12.39 13.40 -9.77
CA ILE A 307 -12.08 14.56 -8.91
C ILE A 307 -12.19 14.11 -7.46
N ALA A 308 -11.18 14.36 -6.64
CA ALA A 308 -11.20 13.90 -5.25
C ALA A 308 -10.25 14.65 -4.31
N PRO A 309 -10.58 14.80 -3.02
CA PRO A 309 -9.61 15.13 -1.99
C PRO A 309 -8.63 13.98 -1.78
N ASN A 310 -7.37 14.29 -1.44
CA ASN A 310 -6.35 13.27 -1.16
C ASN A 310 -6.80 12.25 -0.13
N GLY A 311 -6.63 10.96 -0.45
CA GLY A 311 -7.03 9.87 0.44
C GLY A 311 -6.55 8.50 0.00
N GLY A 312 -6.49 7.55 0.97
CA GLY A 312 -6.03 6.19 0.72
C GLY A 312 -6.85 5.41 -0.31
N GLY A 313 -8.15 5.70 -0.44
CA GLY A 313 -9.03 5.11 -1.45
C GLY A 313 -8.62 5.42 -2.89
N LEU A 314 -7.84 6.49 -3.11
CA LEU A 314 -7.33 6.85 -4.42
C LEU A 314 -6.19 5.93 -4.93
N ALA A 315 -5.79 4.93 -4.16
CA ALA A 315 -5.03 3.80 -4.70
C ALA A 315 -5.73 3.13 -5.89
N ASN A 316 -7.05 3.19 -5.94
CA ASN A 316 -7.87 2.68 -7.05
C ASN A 316 -7.60 3.35 -8.40
N LEU A 317 -6.96 4.52 -8.44
CA LEU A 317 -6.51 5.17 -9.68
C LEU A 317 -5.63 4.24 -10.55
N VAL A 318 -4.95 3.26 -9.95
CA VAL A 318 -4.17 2.27 -10.71
C VAL A 318 -5.02 1.47 -11.69
N PHE A 319 -6.31 1.29 -11.41
CA PHE A 319 -7.24 0.56 -12.28
C PHE A 319 -7.76 1.39 -13.45
N SER A 320 -7.65 2.71 -13.37
CA SER A 320 -8.10 3.63 -14.43
C SER A 320 -7.32 3.42 -15.72
N ARG A 321 -7.98 3.68 -16.85
CA ARG A 321 -7.36 3.57 -18.18
C ARG A 321 -6.29 4.65 -18.38
N PRO A 322 -5.24 4.39 -19.16
CA PRO A 322 -4.32 5.44 -19.59
C PRO A 322 -5.10 6.61 -20.24
N GLY A 323 -4.72 7.84 -19.91
CA GLY A 323 -5.42 9.04 -20.36
C GLY A 323 -6.62 9.46 -19.49
N THR A 324 -7.05 8.65 -18.49
CA THR A 324 -8.02 9.11 -17.49
C THR A 324 -7.47 10.35 -16.78
N ARG A 325 -8.28 11.36 -16.63
CA ARG A 325 -7.91 12.62 -15.98
C ARG A 325 -8.24 12.56 -14.49
N PHE A 326 -7.24 12.81 -13.64
CA PHE A 326 -7.41 12.91 -12.21
C PHE A 326 -7.09 14.32 -11.72
N ILE A 327 -8.04 14.95 -11.04
CA ILE A 327 -7.87 16.27 -10.40
C ILE A 327 -7.88 16.07 -8.87
N GLU A 328 -6.73 16.30 -8.26
CA GLU A 328 -6.59 16.21 -6.81
C GLU A 328 -6.99 17.52 -6.14
N LEU A 329 -7.92 17.44 -5.19
CA LEU A 329 -8.26 18.55 -4.32
C LEU A 329 -7.34 18.53 -3.11
N LEU A 330 -6.53 19.55 -2.94
CA LEU A 330 -5.51 19.62 -1.91
C LEU A 330 -5.80 20.70 -0.87
N PRO A 331 -5.51 20.44 0.41
CA PRO A 331 -5.34 21.51 1.37
C PRO A 331 -4.13 22.37 0.95
N ARG A 332 -3.65 23.28 1.80
CA ARG A 332 -2.55 24.20 1.48
C ARG A 332 -1.24 23.50 1.11
N SER A 333 -0.96 22.31 1.68
CA SER A 333 0.29 21.56 1.45
C SER A 333 0.18 20.56 0.29
N ASN A 334 1.30 20.32 -0.40
CA ASN A 334 1.39 19.32 -1.46
C ASN A 334 1.61 17.91 -0.89
N ILE A 335 0.99 16.90 -1.53
CA ILE A 335 1.17 15.48 -1.23
C ILE A 335 1.48 14.73 -2.53
N ASP A 336 2.73 14.32 -2.73
CA ASP A 336 3.21 13.78 -4.01
C ASP A 336 2.77 12.34 -4.35
N ALA A 337 2.24 11.58 -3.39
CA ALA A 337 2.00 10.14 -3.56
C ALA A 337 1.10 9.81 -4.77
N LEU A 338 0.02 10.57 -4.98
CA LEU A 338 -0.93 10.31 -6.07
C LEU A 338 -0.40 10.77 -7.42
N ARG A 339 0.40 11.83 -7.47
CA ARG A 339 1.09 12.26 -8.68
C ARG A 339 1.97 11.15 -9.26
N PHE A 340 2.76 10.48 -8.40
CA PHE A 340 3.61 9.37 -8.81
C PHE A 340 2.81 8.15 -9.26
N LEU A 341 1.69 7.84 -8.56
CA LEU A 341 0.79 6.78 -8.96
C LEU A 341 0.17 7.05 -10.33
N CYS A 342 -0.29 8.29 -10.56
CA CYS A 342 -0.84 8.70 -11.85
C CYS A 342 0.18 8.57 -12.98
N ALA A 343 1.42 9.01 -12.75
CA ALA A 343 2.50 8.87 -13.72
C ALA A 343 2.77 7.40 -14.07
N SER A 344 2.80 6.49 -13.06
CA SER A 344 2.97 5.06 -13.29
C SER A 344 1.79 4.45 -14.07
N ALA A 345 0.57 4.91 -13.79
CA ALA A 345 -0.64 4.39 -14.41
C ALA A 345 -0.99 5.06 -15.76
N GLY A 346 -0.18 6.04 -16.22
CA GLY A 346 -0.40 6.77 -17.48
C GLY A 346 -1.61 7.69 -17.44
N LEU A 347 -1.93 8.27 -16.27
CA LEU A 347 -3.07 9.17 -16.08
C LEU A 347 -2.63 10.63 -16.24
N GLU A 348 -3.56 11.47 -16.69
CA GLU A 348 -3.39 12.93 -16.68
C GLU A 348 -3.63 13.45 -15.26
N PHE A 349 -2.62 14.06 -14.66
CA PHE A 349 -2.68 14.56 -13.28
C PHE A 349 -2.77 16.08 -13.24
N GLY A 350 -3.81 16.59 -12.60
CA GLY A 350 -3.96 18.00 -12.24
C GLY A 350 -4.32 18.15 -10.75
N TYR A 351 -4.31 19.38 -10.26
CA TYR A 351 -4.70 19.65 -8.88
C TYR A 351 -5.36 21.02 -8.71
N ILE A 352 -6.17 21.12 -7.68
CA ILE A 352 -6.74 22.39 -7.19
C ILE A 352 -6.32 22.54 -5.73
N LYS A 353 -5.66 23.64 -5.42
CA LYS A 353 -5.15 23.92 -4.08
C LYS A 353 -6.04 24.90 -3.36
N SER A 354 -6.54 24.53 -2.19
CA SER A 354 -7.30 25.43 -1.35
C SER A 354 -6.43 26.56 -0.79
N THR A 355 -7.03 27.74 -0.70
CA THR A 355 -6.47 28.88 0.06
C THR A 355 -7.07 28.98 1.45
N ASP A 356 -8.15 28.23 1.73
CA ASP A 356 -8.91 28.24 3.00
C ASP A 356 -8.84 26.85 3.66
N CYS A 357 -7.94 26.72 4.62
CA CYS A 357 -7.73 25.50 5.41
C CYS A 357 -7.92 25.81 6.90
N ASN A 358 -8.43 24.82 7.65
CA ASN A 358 -8.45 24.88 9.11
C ASN A 358 -7.01 24.87 9.65
N GLU A 359 -6.61 25.92 10.36
CA GLU A 359 -5.26 26.07 10.92
C GLU A 359 -5.01 25.27 12.20
N ASP A 360 -6.06 24.70 12.81
CA ASP A 360 -6.01 23.98 14.09
C ASP A 360 -5.42 22.57 14.05
N THR A 361 -4.91 22.13 12.90
CA THR A 361 -4.29 20.80 12.77
C THR A 361 -2.77 20.91 12.87
N ALA A 362 -2.15 20.06 13.69
CA ALA A 362 -0.68 19.95 13.82
C ALA A 362 0.04 19.63 12.49
N TRP A 363 -0.73 19.26 11.44
CA TRP A 363 -0.26 18.91 10.11
C TRP A 363 -1.20 19.52 9.07
N GLU A 364 -0.79 20.56 8.40
CA GLU A 364 -1.56 21.19 7.29
C GLU A 364 -2.08 20.17 6.26
N SER A 365 -1.35 19.07 6.05
CA SER A 365 -1.73 18.00 5.14
C SER A 365 -2.94 17.16 5.60
N LEU A 366 -3.40 17.32 6.85
CA LEU A 366 -4.57 16.66 7.42
C LEU A 366 -5.77 17.60 7.58
N ALA A 367 -5.62 18.89 7.28
CA ALA A 367 -6.68 19.87 7.48
C ALA A 367 -7.91 19.61 6.60
N ASP A 368 -9.08 19.85 7.16
CA ASP A 368 -10.31 20.05 6.39
C ASP A 368 -10.24 21.43 5.70
N PHE A 369 -10.74 21.53 4.47
CA PHE A 369 -10.55 22.71 3.65
C PHE A 369 -11.78 23.02 2.79
N ALA A 370 -11.91 24.25 2.30
CA ALA A 370 -12.90 24.64 1.32
C ALA A 370 -12.27 24.68 -0.08
N VAL A 371 -13.05 24.38 -1.10
CA VAL A 371 -12.64 24.44 -2.51
C VAL A 371 -13.31 25.66 -3.15
N ASP A 372 -12.51 26.51 -3.79
CA ASP A 372 -13.05 27.57 -4.64
C ASP A 372 -13.70 26.96 -5.88
N THR A 373 -15.00 27.14 -6.03
CA THR A 373 -15.80 26.57 -7.12
C THR A 373 -15.61 27.30 -8.45
N GLY A 374 -15.11 28.54 -8.45
CA GLY A 374 -14.86 29.32 -9.67
C GLY A 374 -13.86 28.62 -10.61
N PRO A 375 -12.62 28.32 -10.17
CA PRO A 375 -11.64 27.58 -10.97
C PRO A 375 -12.11 26.17 -11.36
N VAL A 376 -12.95 25.53 -10.52
CA VAL A 376 -13.55 24.24 -10.88
C VAL A 376 -14.50 24.40 -12.06
N ALA A 377 -15.36 25.42 -12.05
CA ALA A 377 -16.28 25.70 -13.13
C ALA A 377 -15.54 25.99 -14.46
N GLU A 378 -14.53 26.85 -14.42
CA GLU A 378 -13.68 27.15 -15.59
C GLU A 378 -13.02 25.90 -16.17
N PHE A 379 -12.52 25.01 -15.30
CA PHE A 379 -11.96 23.72 -15.73
C PHE A 379 -13.01 22.85 -16.39
N LEU A 380 -14.23 22.77 -15.82
CA LEU A 380 -15.32 21.94 -16.34
C LEU A 380 -15.83 22.46 -17.70
N GLU A 381 -15.93 23.77 -17.88
CA GLU A 381 -16.28 24.39 -19.17
C GLU A 381 -15.25 24.04 -20.25
N ARG A 382 -13.95 24.14 -19.92
CA ARG A 382 -12.84 23.83 -20.84
C ARG A 382 -12.87 22.38 -21.32
N ILE A 383 -13.17 21.43 -20.46
CA ILE A 383 -13.20 20.01 -20.82
C ILE A 383 -14.49 19.59 -21.53
N ASN A 384 -15.56 20.40 -21.48
CA ASN A 384 -16.81 20.14 -22.17
C ASN A 384 -16.89 20.87 -23.53
N GLY A 385 -16.05 21.89 -23.74
CA GLY A 385 -16.03 22.72 -24.97
C GLY A 385 -15.02 22.24 -26.04
N GLY A 386 -14.24 21.20 -25.76
CA GLY A 386 -13.34 20.55 -26.70
C GLY A 386 -13.83 19.17 -27.09
#